data_2e76aaddd0593143c3879988fa3a5983
#
_entry.id   2e76aaddd0593143c3879988fa3a5983
#
_cell.length_a   1.000
_cell.length_b   1.000
_cell.length_c   1.000
_cell.angle_alpha   90.00
_cell.angle_beta   90.00
_cell.angle_gamma   90.00
#
_symmetry.space_group_name_H-M   'P 1'
#
loop_
_entity.id
_entity.type
_entity.pdbx_description
1 polymer ?
#
loop_
_entity_poly.entity_id
_entity_poly.type
_entity_poly.pdbx_seq_one_letter_code
_entity_poly.pdbx_strand_id
1 'polypeptide(L)'
;MKKNLRNYQSLDSYINEALYHKKNGYYFRKDPFGNSGDYTTSPNISILFSEMVTIWIILFWKFKKSPKEFNLIELGSGNGEMAYQILKTIERFPEFKKSVNFFIYERSELLIKIQKKKIKKF
;
A
#
# COMPACT_ATOMS: atom_id res chain seq x y z
N MET A 1 30.08 -29.85 24.79
CA MET A 1 29.33 -28.61 25.14
C MET A 1 28.06 -28.53 24.29
N LYS A 2 26.91 -28.87 24.86
CA LYS A 2 25.61 -28.60 24.20
C LYS A 2 25.32 -27.11 24.35
N LYS A 3 25.52 -26.30 23.31
CA LYS A 3 25.02 -24.92 23.25
C LYS A 3 23.51 -24.93 23.47
N ASN A 4 23.04 -24.24 24.49
CA ASN A 4 21.63 -24.06 24.78
C ASN A 4 20.96 -23.36 23.59
N LEU A 5 20.30 -24.12 22.73
CA LEU A 5 19.52 -23.65 21.58
C LEU A 5 18.22 -22.93 21.99
N ARG A 6 17.97 -22.75 23.29
CA ARG A 6 16.69 -22.21 23.82
C ARG A 6 16.45 -20.71 23.59
N ASN A 7 17.42 -19.98 23.04
CA ASN A 7 17.31 -18.53 22.82
C ASN A 7 17.42 -18.11 21.34
N TYR A 8 17.25 -19.02 20.39
CA TYR A 8 17.24 -18.65 18.96
C TYR A 8 15.81 -18.41 18.51
N GLN A 9 15.55 -17.20 18.08
CA GLN A 9 14.31 -16.83 17.39
C GLN A 9 14.45 -17.15 15.89
N SER A 10 13.39 -17.64 15.25
CA SER A 10 13.40 -17.82 13.80
C SER A 10 13.47 -16.45 13.09
N LEU A 11 14.06 -16.42 11.90
CA LEU A 11 14.28 -15.17 11.15
C LEU A 11 12.94 -14.47 10.82
N ASP A 12 11.93 -15.23 10.45
CA ASP A 12 10.59 -14.70 10.17
C ASP A 12 9.94 -14.07 11.41
N SER A 13 10.08 -14.72 12.57
CA SER A 13 9.59 -14.19 13.84
C SER A 13 10.33 -12.90 14.22
N TYR A 14 11.67 -12.87 14.07
CA TYR A 14 12.47 -11.66 14.30
C TYR A 14 12.06 -10.51 13.38
N ILE A 15 11.93 -10.77 12.08
CA ILE A 15 11.51 -9.75 11.10
C ILE A 15 10.10 -9.24 11.44
N ASN A 16 9.19 -10.15 11.77
CA ASN A 16 7.82 -9.77 12.12
C ASN A 16 7.79 -8.87 13.37
N GLU A 17 8.56 -9.19 14.40
CA GLU A 17 8.66 -8.38 15.61
C GLU A 17 9.31 -7.02 15.33
N ALA A 18 10.47 -7.02 14.65
CA ALA A 18 11.20 -5.79 14.34
C ALA A 18 10.38 -4.80 13.52
N LEU A 19 9.59 -5.29 12.55
CA LEU A 19 8.84 -4.44 11.64
C LEU A 19 7.42 -4.12 12.15
N TYR A 20 6.75 -5.08 12.81
CA TYR A 20 5.30 -5.02 13.04
C TYR A 20 4.87 -5.16 14.50
N HIS A 21 5.81 -5.13 15.45
CA HIS A 21 5.43 -5.10 16.86
C HIS A 21 4.64 -3.82 17.18
N LYS A 22 3.47 -3.95 17.83
CA LYS A 22 2.49 -2.85 18.04
C LYS A 22 3.06 -1.60 18.70
N LYS A 23 4.04 -1.76 19.62
CA LYS A 23 4.66 -0.62 20.33
C LYS A 23 5.96 -0.16 19.71
N ASN A 24 6.81 -1.10 19.28
CA ASN A 24 8.20 -0.83 18.93
C ASN A 24 8.53 -1.17 17.46
N GLY A 25 7.60 -1.78 16.73
CA GLY A 25 7.81 -2.16 15.33
C GLY A 25 8.02 -0.94 14.45
N TYR A 26 8.91 -1.08 13.50
CA TYR A 26 9.34 -0.01 12.62
C TYR A 26 8.19 0.75 11.98
N TYR A 27 7.22 0.03 11.38
CA TYR A 27 6.07 0.64 10.70
C TYR A 27 4.97 1.16 11.66
N PHE A 28 5.11 0.97 12.97
CA PHE A 28 4.15 1.47 13.97
C PHE A 28 4.62 2.74 14.68
N ARG A 29 5.89 3.12 14.53
CA ARG A 29 6.50 4.24 15.26
C ARG A 29 6.38 5.56 14.53
N LYS A 30 6.58 5.57 13.20
CA LYS A 30 6.55 6.77 12.37
C LYS A 30 6.17 6.40 10.94
N ASP A 31 5.76 7.39 10.14
CA ASP A 31 5.70 7.24 8.69
C ASP A 31 7.12 7.20 8.13
N PRO A 32 7.58 6.08 7.57
CA PRO A 32 8.94 5.98 7.04
C PRO A 32 9.06 6.47 5.60
N PHE A 33 7.98 6.94 4.98
CA PHE A 33 7.92 7.27 3.56
C PHE A 33 7.96 8.78 3.30
N GLY A 34 8.51 9.16 2.13
CA GLY A 34 8.56 10.53 1.66
C GLY A 34 9.81 11.29 2.11
N ASN A 35 9.83 12.61 1.86
CA ASN A 35 11.02 13.46 2.04
C ASN A 35 11.54 13.53 3.49
N SER A 36 10.67 13.33 4.47
CA SER A 36 11.03 13.30 5.90
C SER A 36 11.15 11.89 6.47
N GLY A 37 10.95 10.87 5.64
CA GLY A 37 11.03 9.45 6.01
C GLY A 37 12.39 8.83 5.71
N ASP A 38 12.51 7.55 6.00
CA ASP A 38 13.73 6.77 5.77
C ASP A 38 13.78 6.23 4.33
N TYR A 39 12.63 6.22 3.62
CA TYR A 39 12.48 5.70 2.27
C TYR A 39 11.79 6.68 1.33
N THR A 40 12.32 6.78 0.13
CA THR A 40 11.63 7.43 -0.98
C THR A 40 11.19 6.35 -1.97
N THR A 41 9.88 6.22 -2.19
CA THR A 41 9.31 5.22 -3.09
C THR A 41 8.89 5.85 -4.41
N SER A 42 8.79 5.03 -5.47
CA SER A 42 8.41 5.53 -6.80
C SER A 42 7.15 6.39 -6.81
N PRO A 43 6.05 6.04 -6.10
CA PRO A 43 4.87 6.91 -6.01
C PRO A 43 5.13 8.25 -5.32
N ASN A 44 6.09 8.31 -4.39
CA ASN A 44 6.49 9.55 -3.71
C ASN A 44 7.44 10.42 -4.55
N ILE A 45 8.16 9.82 -5.52
CA ILE A 45 9.04 10.54 -6.43
C ILE A 45 8.25 11.14 -7.58
N SER A 46 7.35 10.37 -8.16
CA SER A 46 6.66 10.75 -9.39
C SER A 46 5.20 10.31 -9.41
N ILE A 47 4.33 11.28 -9.59
CA ILE A 47 2.90 11.05 -9.85
C ILE A 47 2.72 10.17 -11.09
N LEU A 48 3.55 10.36 -12.11
CA LEU A 48 3.50 9.64 -13.37
C LEU A 48 3.61 8.13 -13.17
N PHE A 49 4.39 7.65 -12.20
CA PHE A 49 4.47 6.23 -11.87
C PHE A 49 3.08 5.64 -11.56
N SER A 50 2.36 6.26 -10.65
CA SER A 50 1.02 5.79 -10.24
C SER A 50 -0.03 5.99 -11.35
N GLU A 51 0.08 7.05 -12.14
CA GLU A 51 -0.79 7.28 -13.29
C GLU A 51 -0.59 6.19 -14.35
N MET A 52 0.65 5.82 -14.68
CA MET A 52 0.96 4.77 -15.64
C MET A 52 0.49 3.39 -15.15
N VAL A 53 0.68 3.07 -13.87
CA VAL A 53 0.13 1.85 -13.27
C VAL A 53 -1.39 1.83 -13.40
N THR A 54 -2.07 2.95 -13.13
CA THR A 54 -3.53 3.05 -13.25
C THR A 54 -3.99 2.84 -14.68
N ILE A 55 -3.32 3.46 -15.66
CA ILE A 55 -3.65 3.27 -17.09
C ILE A 55 -3.46 1.80 -17.48
N TRP A 56 -2.37 1.16 -17.03
CA TRP A 56 -2.16 -0.27 -17.27
C TRP A 56 -3.30 -1.13 -16.70
N ILE A 57 -3.75 -0.83 -15.48
CA ILE A 57 -4.89 -1.53 -14.84
C ILE A 57 -6.17 -1.34 -15.67
N ILE A 58 -6.45 -0.12 -16.15
CA ILE A 58 -7.62 0.17 -16.98
C ILE A 58 -7.56 -0.58 -18.31
N LEU A 59 -6.37 -0.64 -18.95
CA LEU A 59 -6.18 -1.43 -20.16
C LEU A 59 -6.40 -2.92 -19.91
N PHE A 60 -5.92 -3.44 -18.78
CA PHE A 60 -6.17 -4.82 -18.38
C PHE A 60 -7.66 -5.09 -18.15
N TRP A 61 -8.38 -4.19 -17.47
CA TRP A 61 -9.83 -4.27 -17.31
C TRP A 61 -10.56 -4.29 -18.68
N LYS A 62 -10.17 -3.43 -19.62
CA LYS A 62 -10.69 -3.44 -20.99
C LYS A 62 -10.39 -4.76 -21.71
N PHE A 63 -9.16 -5.25 -21.59
CA PHE A 63 -8.77 -6.55 -22.16
C PHE A 63 -9.64 -7.69 -21.61
N LYS A 64 -10.06 -7.61 -20.35
CA LYS A 64 -11.03 -8.54 -19.72
C LYS A 64 -12.49 -8.27 -20.12
N LYS A 65 -12.73 -7.52 -21.20
CA LYS A 65 -14.07 -7.16 -21.72
C LYS A 65 -14.88 -6.28 -20.76
N SER A 66 -14.21 -5.43 -20.01
CA SER A 66 -14.82 -4.42 -19.13
C SER A 66 -15.86 -5.01 -18.17
N PRO A 67 -15.51 -5.95 -17.30
CA PRO A 67 -16.46 -6.54 -16.38
C PRO A 67 -17.12 -5.46 -15.50
N LYS A 68 -18.38 -5.67 -15.13
CA LYS A 68 -19.14 -4.73 -14.28
C LYS A 68 -18.62 -4.63 -12.87
N GLU A 69 -17.95 -5.68 -12.37
CA GLU A 69 -17.29 -5.74 -11.07
C GLU A 69 -15.84 -6.11 -11.25
N PHE A 70 -14.96 -5.28 -10.73
CA PHE A 70 -13.51 -5.44 -10.79
C PHE A 70 -12.89 -5.08 -9.45
N ASN A 71 -12.33 -6.07 -8.77
CA ASN A 71 -11.66 -5.85 -7.50
C ASN A 71 -10.19 -5.51 -7.74
N LEU A 72 -9.80 -4.31 -7.33
CA LEU A 72 -8.41 -3.85 -7.31
C LEU A 72 -7.92 -3.89 -5.87
N ILE A 73 -6.82 -4.61 -5.63
CA ILE A 73 -6.29 -4.80 -4.30
C ILE A 73 -4.85 -4.28 -4.24
N GLU A 74 -4.57 -3.36 -3.33
CA GLU A 74 -3.22 -2.90 -3.02
C GLU A 74 -2.77 -3.50 -1.69
N LEU A 75 -1.64 -4.20 -1.71
CA LEU A 75 -1.05 -4.80 -0.53
C LEU A 75 0.11 -3.95 -0.02
N GLY A 76 0.04 -3.50 1.24
CA GLY A 76 1.11 -2.69 1.85
C GLY A 76 1.20 -1.30 1.24
N SER A 77 0.11 -0.54 1.24
CA SER A 77 0.02 0.79 0.60
C SER A 77 0.92 1.88 1.24
N GLY A 78 1.63 1.56 2.33
CA GLY A 78 2.49 2.50 3.02
C GLY A 78 1.73 3.75 3.47
N ASN A 79 2.20 4.96 3.11
CA ASN A 79 1.50 6.20 3.43
C ASN A 79 0.32 6.53 2.48
N GLY A 80 -0.05 5.59 1.60
CA GLY A 80 -1.19 5.70 0.70
C GLY A 80 -0.99 6.66 -0.48
N GLU A 81 0.24 6.98 -0.85
CA GLU A 81 0.48 7.88 -1.99
C GLU A 81 0.04 7.26 -3.31
N MET A 82 0.40 6.00 -3.55
CA MET A 82 -0.02 5.28 -4.75
C MET A 82 -1.54 5.16 -4.81
N ALA A 83 -2.19 4.72 -3.73
CA ALA A 83 -3.65 4.64 -3.62
C ALA A 83 -4.33 5.97 -3.97
N TYR A 84 -3.82 7.06 -3.40
CA TYR A 84 -4.35 8.40 -3.67
C TYR A 84 -4.27 8.78 -5.15
N GLN A 85 -3.13 8.56 -5.80
CA GLN A 85 -2.95 8.89 -7.20
C GLN A 85 -3.76 7.97 -8.12
N ILE A 86 -3.88 6.67 -7.77
CA ILE A 86 -4.76 5.73 -8.47
C ILE A 86 -6.20 6.25 -8.44
N LEU A 87 -6.74 6.54 -7.25
CA LEU A 87 -8.11 7.03 -7.10
C LEU A 87 -8.33 8.33 -7.87
N LYS A 88 -7.40 9.29 -7.78
CA LYS A 88 -7.45 10.54 -8.53
C LYS A 88 -7.44 10.32 -10.04
N THR A 89 -6.68 9.35 -10.53
CA THR A 89 -6.61 9.03 -11.96
C THR A 89 -7.90 8.36 -12.42
N ILE A 90 -8.46 7.46 -11.62
CA ILE A 90 -9.74 6.76 -11.91
C ILE A 90 -10.89 7.75 -12.11
N GLU A 91 -10.89 8.91 -11.44
CA GLU A 91 -11.90 9.96 -11.64
C GLU A 91 -12.06 10.38 -13.11
N ARG A 92 -11.01 10.27 -13.92
CA ARG A 92 -11.00 10.60 -15.34
C ARG A 92 -11.60 9.49 -16.24
N PHE A 93 -11.95 8.34 -15.64
CA PHE A 93 -12.45 7.14 -16.36
C PHE A 93 -13.77 6.65 -15.77
N PRO A 94 -14.90 7.32 -16.07
CA PRO A 94 -16.18 7.06 -15.39
C PRO A 94 -16.68 5.63 -15.51
N GLU A 95 -16.44 4.95 -16.62
CA GLU A 95 -16.85 3.55 -16.82
C GLU A 95 -16.08 2.61 -15.89
N PHE A 96 -14.76 2.78 -15.81
CA PHE A 96 -13.92 1.99 -14.90
C PHE A 96 -14.26 2.32 -13.45
N LYS A 97 -14.46 3.60 -13.12
CA LYS A 97 -14.85 4.04 -11.77
C LYS A 97 -16.11 3.34 -11.26
N LYS A 98 -17.10 3.12 -12.12
CA LYS A 98 -18.35 2.42 -11.77
C LYS A 98 -18.15 0.92 -11.53
N SER A 99 -17.08 0.35 -12.07
CA SER A 99 -16.81 -1.09 -12.03
C SER A 99 -15.82 -1.48 -10.93
N VAL A 100 -14.94 -0.56 -10.51
CA VAL A 100 -13.84 -0.89 -9.62
C VAL A 100 -14.24 -0.81 -8.16
N ASN A 101 -13.94 -1.88 -7.41
CA ASN A 101 -13.92 -1.90 -5.96
C ASN A 101 -12.46 -1.87 -5.53
N PHE A 102 -12.01 -0.80 -4.89
CA PHE A 102 -10.61 -0.65 -4.49
C PHE A 102 -10.42 -0.99 -3.02
N PHE A 103 -9.56 -1.96 -2.74
CA PHE A 103 -9.24 -2.44 -1.40
C PHE A 103 -7.78 -2.18 -1.08
N ILE A 104 -7.52 -1.73 0.14
CA ILE A 104 -6.18 -1.53 0.67
C ILE A 104 -5.99 -2.45 1.87
N TYR A 105 -4.92 -3.26 1.85
CA TYR A 105 -4.50 -4.08 2.97
C TYR A 105 -3.22 -3.52 3.58
N GLU A 106 -3.31 -3.07 4.81
CA GLU A 106 -2.18 -2.51 5.57
C GLU A 106 -2.20 -3.08 6.99
N ARG A 107 -1.03 -3.35 7.56
CA ARG A 107 -0.88 -3.89 8.91
C ARG A 107 -0.69 -2.80 9.96
N SER A 108 -0.05 -1.69 9.60
CA SER A 108 0.24 -0.59 10.50
C SER A 108 -0.99 0.27 10.74
N GLU A 109 -1.48 0.29 11.98
CA GLU A 109 -2.58 1.17 12.37
C GLU A 109 -2.26 2.66 12.15
N LEU A 110 -0.99 3.03 12.30
CA LEU A 110 -0.52 4.39 12.01
C LEU A 110 -0.69 4.73 10.53
N LEU A 111 -0.18 3.85 9.65
CA LEU A 111 -0.28 4.04 8.20
C LEU A 111 -1.74 3.98 7.72
N ILE A 112 -2.57 3.12 8.28
CA ILE A 112 -4.02 3.09 8.00
C ILE A 112 -4.66 4.46 8.32
N LYS A 113 -4.32 5.09 9.45
CA LYS A 113 -4.84 6.43 9.78
C LYS A 113 -4.40 7.49 8.78
N ILE A 114 -3.14 7.44 8.35
CA ILE A 114 -2.58 8.35 7.33
C ILE A 114 -3.31 8.16 5.99
N GLN A 115 -3.46 6.91 5.56
CA GLN A 115 -4.19 6.55 4.33
C GLN A 115 -5.63 7.07 4.36
N LYS A 116 -6.39 6.75 5.42
CA LYS A 116 -7.79 7.21 5.57
C LYS A 116 -7.91 8.73 5.48
N LYS A 117 -6.98 9.48 6.10
CA LYS A 117 -6.96 10.95 6.00
C LYS A 117 -6.69 11.41 4.57
N LYS A 118 -5.73 10.75 3.88
CA LYS A 118 -5.29 11.13 2.53
C LYS A 118 -6.37 10.87 1.47
N ILE A 119 -7.06 9.74 1.55
CA ILE A 119 -8.06 9.32 0.55
C ILE A 119 -9.51 9.65 0.94
N LYS A 120 -9.74 10.36 2.03
CA LYS A 120 -11.08 10.66 2.57
C LYS A 120 -12.05 11.30 1.57
N LYS A 121 -11.53 11.99 0.55
CA LYS A 121 -12.34 12.72 -0.44
C LYS A 121 -12.89 11.84 -1.56
N PHE A 122 -12.43 10.60 -1.68
CA PHE A 122 -12.90 9.62 -2.65
C PHE A 122 -13.87 8.63 -2.00
#